data_fe422616a67f4e4cebf6da0f612666cc
#
_entry.id   fe422616a67f4e4cebf6da0f612666cc
#
_cell.length_a   1.000
_cell.length_b   1.000
_cell.length_c   1.000
_cell.angle_alpha   90.00
_cell.angle_beta   90.00
_cell.angle_gamma   90.00
#
_symmetry.space_group_name_H-M   'P 1'
#
loop_
_entity.id
_entity.type
_entity.pdbx_description
1 polymer ?
#
loop_
_entity_poly.entity_id
_entity_poly.type
_entity_poly.pdbx_seq_one_letter_code
_entity_poly.pdbx_strand_id
1 'polypeptide(L)'
;MRATKKAMKEAQTPDEKDYYNGLQEAIKILMNSFYGVLASSFYRFTDPKIGASITAFAREATKALIRKLEAENLKVIYSDTDSVFFLSPHPNLEDSVKLGQDIAERFSSEGVVLEFEKIMEPFFSHGMKKRYVGRMVWPRQELIVRGYEMRRTDSFDLQSEALSKVFEKVLDGDNQGAVAYTRDVIDGLMKGHVDPSRLVISRSVREESQYKSSENMINVRVFKKLKELGYEVVPGMKVSWVVTNSRVSPQQFEPWVGGRPFTGKPDYKYYATRLAATIARVTDSFGWDEKSLVSGIQQSSIMDNDYVTKREARATAQPRKTDKKLNLDNFM
;
A
#
# COMPACT_ATOMS: atom_id res chain seq x y z
N MET A 1 -19.82 -18.74 -2.47
CA MET A 1 -18.39 -18.55 -2.80
C MET A 1 -17.55 -19.83 -2.76
N ARG A 2 -17.56 -20.66 -1.68
CA ARG A 2 -16.83 -21.95 -1.67
C ARG A 2 -17.31 -22.92 -2.75
N ALA A 3 -18.64 -23.13 -2.85
CA ALA A 3 -19.21 -24.00 -3.89
C ALA A 3 -18.82 -23.54 -5.30
N THR A 4 -18.84 -22.22 -5.55
CA THR A 4 -18.47 -21.65 -6.86
C THR A 4 -16.97 -21.82 -7.17
N LYS A 5 -16.09 -21.64 -6.15
CA LYS A 5 -14.65 -21.92 -6.30
C LYS A 5 -14.38 -23.39 -6.56
N LYS A 6 -15.14 -24.30 -5.94
CA LYS A 6 -15.04 -25.73 -6.18
C LYS A 6 -15.49 -26.06 -7.60
N ALA A 7 -16.68 -25.60 -8.01
CA ALA A 7 -17.19 -25.79 -9.36
C ALA A 7 -16.22 -25.25 -10.44
N MET A 8 -15.57 -24.10 -10.21
CA MET A 8 -14.56 -23.55 -11.11
C MET A 8 -13.32 -24.45 -11.26
N LYS A 9 -12.93 -25.14 -10.17
CA LYS A 9 -11.80 -26.10 -10.21
C LYS A 9 -12.18 -27.41 -10.93
N GLU A 10 -13.44 -27.81 -10.84
CA GLU A 10 -13.99 -29.02 -11.43
C GLU A 10 -14.50 -28.82 -12.87
N ALA A 11 -14.51 -27.56 -13.34
CA ALA A 11 -14.95 -27.21 -14.70
C ALA A 11 -14.12 -27.92 -15.78
N GLN A 12 -14.81 -28.53 -16.73
CA GLN A 12 -14.23 -29.36 -17.81
C GLN A 12 -13.90 -28.51 -19.04
N THR A 13 -14.56 -27.37 -19.22
CA THR A 13 -14.39 -26.51 -20.39
C THR A 13 -13.91 -25.11 -20.00
N PRO A 14 -13.22 -24.40 -20.91
CA PRO A 14 -12.85 -22.99 -20.69
C PRO A 14 -14.06 -22.10 -20.38
N ASP A 15 -15.17 -22.29 -21.11
CA ASP A 15 -16.40 -21.49 -20.94
C ASP A 15 -17.03 -21.68 -19.56
N GLU A 16 -17.08 -22.93 -19.06
CA GLU A 16 -17.55 -23.21 -17.70
C GLU A 16 -16.65 -22.53 -16.66
N LYS A 17 -15.35 -22.58 -16.86
CA LYS A 17 -14.38 -21.93 -15.96
C LYS A 17 -14.58 -20.43 -15.92
N ASP A 18 -14.76 -19.79 -17.06
CA ASP A 18 -15.01 -18.36 -17.18
C ASP A 18 -16.36 -17.97 -16.57
N TYR A 19 -17.40 -18.78 -16.76
CA TYR A 19 -18.70 -18.61 -16.12
C TYR A 19 -18.59 -18.63 -14.59
N TYR A 20 -17.95 -19.67 -14.02
CA TYR A 20 -17.77 -19.75 -12.56
C TYR A 20 -16.85 -18.68 -12.00
N ASN A 21 -15.87 -18.22 -12.77
CA ASN A 21 -15.03 -17.09 -12.40
C ASN A 21 -15.86 -15.80 -12.32
N GLY A 22 -16.64 -15.49 -13.34
CA GLY A 22 -17.52 -14.33 -13.35
C GLY A 22 -18.55 -14.38 -12.21
N LEU A 23 -19.15 -15.55 -11.95
CA LEU A 23 -20.08 -15.75 -10.85
C LEU A 23 -19.41 -15.53 -9.48
N GLN A 24 -18.17 -16.02 -9.30
CA GLN A 24 -17.39 -15.79 -8.09
C GLN A 24 -17.11 -14.31 -7.86
N GLU A 25 -16.71 -13.59 -8.91
CA GLU A 25 -16.45 -12.15 -8.83
C GLU A 25 -17.73 -11.36 -8.49
N ALA A 26 -18.86 -11.68 -9.11
CA ALA A 26 -20.14 -11.07 -8.82
C ALA A 26 -20.57 -11.28 -7.35
N ILE A 27 -20.46 -12.51 -6.84
CA ILE A 27 -20.75 -12.83 -5.44
C ILE A 27 -19.82 -12.07 -4.50
N LYS A 28 -18.52 -11.96 -4.83
CA LYS A 28 -17.55 -11.22 -4.04
C LYS A 28 -17.88 -9.72 -3.96
N ILE A 29 -18.26 -9.12 -5.09
CA ILE A 29 -18.68 -7.71 -5.15
C ILE A 29 -19.93 -7.52 -4.28
N LEU A 30 -20.93 -8.39 -4.41
CA LEU A 30 -22.15 -8.33 -3.63
C LEU A 30 -21.86 -8.42 -2.12
N MET A 31 -21.10 -9.41 -1.69
CA MET A 31 -20.74 -9.61 -0.27
C MET A 31 -19.97 -8.40 0.29
N ASN A 32 -19.00 -7.86 -0.45
CA ASN A 32 -18.25 -6.70 -0.01
C ASN A 32 -19.13 -5.42 0.08
N SER A 33 -20.15 -5.33 -0.77
CA SER A 33 -21.11 -4.20 -0.76
C SER A 33 -22.05 -4.24 0.43
N PHE A 34 -22.41 -5.41 0.93
CA PHE A 34 -23.33 -5.54 2.07
C PHE A 34 -22.86 -4.80 3.31
N TYR A 35 -21.59 -4.94 3.68
CA TYR A 35 -21.05 -4.21 4.82
C TYR A 35 -21.18 -2.69 4.64
N GLY A 36 -20.81 -2.17 3.44
CA GLY A 36 -20.90 -0.74 3.14
C GLY A 36 -22.33 -0.21 3.17
N VAL A 37 -23.31 -0.99 2.69
CA VAL A 37 -24.72 -0.64 2.73
C VAL A 37 -25.23 -0.65 4.18
N LEU A 38 -24.96 -1.71 4.94
CA LEU A 38 -25.44 -1.85 6.31
C LEU A 38 -24.84 -0.86 7.30
N ALA A 39 -23.56 -0.48 7.09
CA ALA A 39 -22.82 0.43 7.97
C ALA A 39 -22.96 1.92 7.59
N SER A 40 -23.56 2.23 6.44
CA SER A 40 -23.69 3.61 5.94
C SER A 40 -24.97 4.27 6.45
N SER A 41 -24.89 5.51 6.91
CA SER A 41 -26.06 6.33 7.24
C SER A 41 -26.82 6.86 6.03
N PHE A 42 -26.33 6.62 4.83
CA PHE A 42 -26.89 7.16 3.57
C PHE A 42 -28.08 6.32 3.05
N TYR A 43 -28.10 5.02 3.31
CA TYR A 43 -29.14 4.13 2.78
C TYR A 43 -30.34 4.02 3.73
N ARG A 44 -31.53 3.71 3.17
CA ARG A 44 -32.80 3.64 3.92
C ARG A 44 -32.83 2.47 4.93
N PHE A 45 -32.22 1.35 4.58
CA PHE A 45 -32.23 0.12 5.41
C PHE A 45 -30.84 -0.11 6.00
N THR A 46 -30.44 0.74 6.94
CA THR A 46 -29.14 0.65 7.59
C THR A 46 -29.26 0.81 9.09
N ASP A 47 -28.40 0.10 9.81
CA ASP A 47 -28.20 0.32 11.23
C ASP A 47 -26.68 0.34 11.50
N PRO A 48 -26.11 1.48 11.91
CA PRO A 48 -24.70 1.59 12.26
C PRO A 48 -24.24 0.57 13.32
N LYS A 49 -25.16 0.08 14.17
CA LYS A 49 -24.89 -0.97 15.16
C LYS A 49 -24.53 -2.29 14.51
N ILE A 50 -25.15 -2.64 13.38
CA ILE A 50 -24.80 -3.85 12.61
C ILE A 50 -23.37 -3.75 12.12
N GLY A 51 -23.00 -2.62 11.52
CA GLY A 51 -21.61 -2.38 11.07
C GLY A 51 -20.60 -2.42 12.22
N ALA A 52 -20.94 -1.82 13.37
CA ALA A 52 -20.12 -1.86 14.58
C ALA A 52 -19.95 -3.30 15.11
N SER A 53 -21.02 -4.08 15.13
CA SER A 53 -21.00 -5.49 15.56
C SER A 53 -20.12 -6.34 14.63
N ILE A 54 -20.27 -6.22 13.31
CA ILE A 54 -19.44 -6.94 12.33
C ILE A 54 -17.94 -6.67 12.57
N THR A 55 -17.59 -5.41 12.76
CA THR A 55 -16.18 -5.04 13.02
C THR A 55 -15.69 -5.47 14.39
N ALA A 56 -16.56 -5.52 15.40
CA ALA A 56 -16.23 -6.03 16.73
C ALA A 56 -15.94 -7.54 16.69
N PHE A 57 -16.80 -8.32 16.06
CA PHE A 57 -16.58 -9.76 15.88
C PHE A 57 -15.30 -10.05 15.08
N ALA A 58 -15.05 -9.33 13.99
CA ALA A 58 -13.84 -9.49 13.21
C ALA A 58 -12.57 -9.20 14.03
N ARG A 59 -12.59 -8.14 14.85
CA ARG A 59 -11.47 -7.83 15.75
C ARG A 59 -11.23 -8.91 16.80
N GLU A 60 -12.30 -9.43 17.41
CA GLU A 60 -12.16 -10.51 18.41
C GLU A 60 -11.69 -11.81 17.77
N ALA A 61 -12.17 -12.15 16.57
CA ALA A 61 -11.69 -13.32 15.83
C ALA A 61 -10.17 -13.20 15.52
N THR A 62 -9.71 -12.03 15.04
CA THR A 62 -8.29 -11.78 14.78
C THR A 62 -7.45 -11.87 16.05
N LYS A 63 -7.91 -11.28 17.17
CA LYS A 63 -7.20 -11.38 18.45
C LYS A 63 -7.17 -12.81 18.99
N ALA A 64 -8.26 -13.56 18.82
CA ALA A 64 -8.31 -14.97 19.21
C ALA A 64 -7.32 -15.82 18.39
N LEU A 65 -7.21 -15.56 17.09
CA LEU A 65 -6.22 -16.20 16.23
C LEU A 65 -4.78 -15.89 16.69
N ILE A 66 -4.47 -14.62 16.97
CA ILE A 66 -3.15 -14.22 17.49
C ILE A 66 -2.83 -14.99 18.77
N ARG A 67 -3.75 -15.00 19.76
CA ARG A 67 -3.56 -15.75 21.01
C ARG A 67 -3.32 -17.26 20.79
N LYS A 68 -4.02 -17.87 19.85
CA LYS A 68 -3.83 -19.28 19.50
C LYS A 68 -2.45 -19.55 18.90
N LEU A 69 -1.98 -18.68 17.97
CA LEU A 69 -0.65 -18.78 17.38
C LEU A 69 0.45 -18.60 18.42
N GLU A 70 0.33 -17.61 19.30
CA GLU A 70 1.29 -17.36 20.38
C GLU A 70 1.32 -18.51 21.42
N ALA A 71 0.17 -19.14 21.69
CA ALA A 71 0.09 -20.30 22.56
C ALA A 71 0.83 -21.54 21.98
N GLU A 72 0.95 -21.62 20.67
CA GLU A 72 1.78 -22.62 19.97
C GLU A 72 3.24 -22.14 19.73
N ASN A 73 3.68 -21.07 20.41
CA ASN A 73 5.00 -20.46 20.27
C ASN A 73 5.31 -19.94 18.86
N LEU A 74 4.29 -19.63 18.06
CA LEU A 74 4.45 -19.01 16.76
C LEU A 74 4.50 -17.49 16.91
N LYS A 75 5.62 -16.88 16.53
CA LYS A 75 5.84 -15.44 16.68
C LYS A 75 5.03 -14.67 15.64
N VAL A 76 3.98 -13.98 16.08
CA VAL A 76 3.23 -13.05 15.22
C VAL A 76 4.05 -11.78 15.01
N ILE A 77 4.26 -11.41 13.74
CA ILE A 77 5.08 -10.25 13.34
C ILE A 77 4.26 -9.09 12.79
N TYR A 78 3.07 -9.37 12.23
CA TYR A 78 2.21 -8.35 11.66
C TYR A 78 0.76 -8.84 11.61
N SER A 79 -0.19 -7.90 11.74
CA SER A 79 -1.61 -8.16 11.55
C SER A 79 -2.28 -6.93 10.96
N ASP A 80 -3.20 -7.14 10.00
CA ASP A 80 -3.97 -6.07 9.38
C ASP A 80 -5.39 -6.55 9.09
N THR A 81 -6.35 -5.90 9.73
CA THR A 81 -7.81 -6.09 9.57
C THR A 81 -8.24 -7.54 9.83
N ASP A 82 -8.04 -8.44 8.88
CA ASP A 82 -8.48 -9.84 8.85
C ASP A 82 -7.36 -10.83 8.51
N SER A 83 -6.12 -10.37 8.52
CA SER A 83 -4.94 -11.19 8.25
C SER A 83 -3.93 -11.15 9.38
N VAL A 84 -3.24 -12.26 9.61
CA VAL A 84 -2.18 -12.42 10.60
C VAL A 84 -0.96 -13.03 9.93
N PHE A 85 0.21 -12.44 10.18
CA PHE A 85 1.50 -12.90 9.68
C PHE A 85 2.33 -13.40 10.85
N PHE A 86 2.84 -14.59 10.74
CA PHE A 86 3.73 -15.18 11.74
C PHE A 86 5.00 -15.75 11.10
N LEU A 87 6.05 -15.91 11.87
CA LEU A 87 7.27 -16.52 11.41
C LEU A 87 7.13 -18.05 11.44
N SER A 88 7.44 -18.67 10.30
CA SER A 88 7.58 -20.13 10.27
C SER A 88 8.81 -20.55 11.07
N PRO A 89 8.70 -21.57 11.93
CA PRO A 89 9.86 -22.17 12.58
C PRO A 89 10.64 -23.11 11.65
N HIS A 90 10.10 -23.44 10.47
CA HIS A 90 10.71 -24.36 9.53
C HIS A 90 11.62 -23.63 8.54
N PRO A 91 12.82 -24.18 8.28
CA PRO A 91 13.78 -23.57 7.36
C PRO A 91 13.44 -23.82 5.88
N ASN A 92 12.57 -24.80 5.60
CA ASN A 92 12.20 -25.14 4.22
C ASN A 92 10.76 -24.70 3.89
N LEU A 93 10.53 -24.49 2.60
CA LEU A 93 9.25 -23.99 2.09
C LEU A 93 8.12 -25.02 2.26
N GLU A 94 8.42 -26.31 2.01
CA GLU A 94 7.39 -27.36 2.01
C GLU A 94 6.76 -27.54 3.39
N ASP A 95 7.57 -27.62 4.44
CA ASP A 95 7.07 -27.75 5.81
C ASP A 95 6.38 -26.47 6.29
N SER A 96 6.84 -25.29 5.83
CA SER A 96 6.17 -24.03 6.09
C SER A 96 4.78 -23.97 5.43
N VAL A 97 4.63 -24.52 4.23
CA VAL A 97 3.32 -24.63 3.55
C VAL A 97 2.40 -25.58 4.30
N LYS A 98 2.90 -26.76 4.69
CA LYS A 98 2.12 -27.74 5.49
C LYS A 98 1.64 -27.13 6.81
N LEU A 99 2.54 -26.44 7.52
CA LEU A 99 2.18 -25.72 8.75
C LEU A 99 1.08 -24.67 8.52
N GLY A 100 1.22 -23.85 7.50
CA GLY A 100 0.22 -22.83 7.19
C GLY A 100 -1.15 -23.40 6.85
N GLN A 101 -1.18 -24.52 6.11
CA GLN A 101 -2.42 -25.24 5.77
C GLN A 101 -3.04 -25.89 7.01
N ASP A 102 -2.25 -26.56 7.85
CA ASP A 102 -2.70 -27.16 9.08
C ASP A 102 -3.28 -26.13 10.07
N ILE A 103 -2.61 -24.99 10.25
CA ILE A 103 -3.12 -23.89 11.08
C ILE A 103 -4.45 -23.35 10.53
N ALA A 104 -4.54 -23.15 9.21
CA ALA A 104 -5.76 -22.65 8.59
C ALA A 104 -6.93 -23.63 8.80
N GLU A 105 -6.69 -24.94 8.75
CA GLU A 105 -7.68 -25.97 8.99
C GLU A 105 -8.09 -26.03 10.48
N ARG A 106 -7.13 -26.21 11.38
CA ARG A 106 -7.37 -26.40 12.83
C ARG A 106 -8.01 -25.18 13.49
N PHE A 107 -7.63 -23.96 13.06
CA PHE A 107 -8.14 -22.76 13.70
C PHE A 107 -9.37 -22.18 13.03
N SER A 108 -9.82 -22.77 11.93
CA SER A 108 -11.13 -22.48 11.36
C SER A 108 -12.24 -22.97 12.29
N SER A 109 -13.34 -22.24 12.36
CA SER A 109 -14.52 -22.58 13.15
C SER A 109 -15.78 -22.23 12.36
N GLU A 110 -16.94 -22.68 12.89
CA GLU A 110 -18.22 -22.28 12.32
C GLU A 110 -18.35 -20.74 12.35
N GLY A 111 -18.53 -20.16 11.19
CA GLY A 111 -18.62 -18.70 11.00
C GLY A 111 -17.28 -17.98 10.75
N VAL A 112 -16.12 -18.54 11.11
CA VAL A 112 -14.80 -17.95 10.85
C VAL A 112 -13.92 -18.95 10.14
N VAL A 113 -13.74 -18.77 8.84
CA VAL A 113 -12.93 -19.65 8.02
C VAL A 113 -11.62 -18.95 7.67
N LEU A 114 -10.53 -19.60 8.02
CA LEU A 114 -9.18 -19.16 7.68
C LEU A 114 -8.75 -19.78 6.35
N GLU A 115 -8.09 -18.99 5.53
CA GLU A 115 -7.41 -19.43 4.31
C GLU A 115 -5.91 -19.16 4.48
N PHE A 116 -5.07 -20.17 4.24
CA PHE A 116 -3.65 -19.97 4.08
C PHE A 116 -3.39 -19.33 2.72
N GLU A 117 -2.92 -18.08 2.73
CA GLU A 117 -2.89 -17.26 1.52
C GLU A 117 -1.54 -17.26 0.83
N LYS A 118 -0.45 -17.09 1.59
CA LYS A 118 0.89 -16.94 1.00
C LYS A 118 2.02 -17.08 2.02
N ILE A 119 3.23 -17.38 1.50
CA ILE A 119 4.50 -17.23 2.22
C ILE A 119 5.32 -16.15 1.52
N MET A 120 5.97 -15.32 2.32
CA MET A 120 6.89 -14.29 1.86
C MET A 120 8.25 -14.46 2.51
N GLU A 121 9.30 -14.49 1.67
CA GLU A 121 10.70 -14.57 2.10
C GLU A 121 11.58 -13.86 1.05
N PRO A 122 12.27 -12.80 1.45
CA PRO A 122 12.19 -12.07 2.73
C PRO A 122 10.93 -11.19 2.86
N PHE A 123 10.71 -10.67 4.07
CA PHE A 123 9.61 -9.76 4.39
C PHE A 123 10.16 -8.53 5.13
N PHE A 124 9.76 -7.35 4.69
CA PHE A 124 10.09 -6.08 5.31
C PHE A 124 8.83 -5.31 5.70
N SER A 125 8.76 -4.84 6.93
CA SER A 125 7.75 -3.91 7.42
C SER A 125 8.41 -2.79 8.21
N HIS A 126 8.09 -1.55 7.83
CA HIS A 126 8.57 -0.36 8.53
C HIS A 126 7.93 -0.18 9.94
N GLY A 127 6.96 -1.00 10.31
CA GLY A 127 6.18 -0.84 11.54
C GLY A 127 5.00 0.14 11.40
N MET A 128 4.85 0.79 10.27
CA MET A 128 3.68 1.63 9.97
C MET A 128 2.52 0.77 9.48
N LYS A 129 1.30 1.15 9.92
CA LYS A 129 0.08 0.43 9.52
C LYS A 129 -0.04 0.33 7.99
N LYS A 130 -0.40 -0.85 7.50
CA LYS A 130 -0.68 -1.14 6.08
C LYS A 130 0.51 -0.99 5.13
N ARG A 131 1.75 -0.90 5.63
CA ARG A 131 2.96 -0.76 4.82
C ARG A 131 3.89 -1.94 5.03
N TYR A 132 4.03 -2.74 3.98
CA TYR A 132 4.99 -3.83 3.94
C TYR A 132 5.37 -4.18 2.50
N VAL A 133 6.50 -4.82 2.35
CA VAL A 133 6.96 -5.41 1.11
C VAL A 133 7.53 -6.80 1.41
N GLY A 134 7.34 -7.74 0.50
CA GLY A 134 7.88 -9.09 0.64
C GLY A 134 7.94 -9.79 -0.70
N ARG A 135 8.91 -10.68 -0.84
CA ARG A 135 8.99 -11.57 -1.99
C ARG A 135 8.14 -12.80 -1.68
N MET A 136 6.99 -12.91 -2.34
CA MET A 136 6.14 -14.08 -2.21
C MET A 136 6.84 -15.26 -2.88
N VAL A 137 6.99 -16.36 -2.13
CA VAL A 137 7.61 -17.60 -2.60
C VAL A 137 6.61 -18.74 -2.79
N TRP A 138 5.42 -18.60 -2.20
CA TRP A 138 4.29 -19.50 -2.39
C TRP A 138 2.98 -18.71 -2.36
N PRO A 139 1.99 -19.01 -3.19
CA PRO A 139 1.88 -20.09 -4.20
C PRO A 139 2.58 -19.78 -5.53
N ARG A 140 3.12 -18.60 -5.70
CA ARG A 140 3.89 -18.17 -6.89
C ARG A 140 4.95 -17.15 -6.48
N GLN A 141 5.96 -16.98 -7.31
CA GLN A 141 6.96 -15.95 -7.08
C GLN A 141 6.45 -14.59 -7.56
N GLU A 142 6.36 -13.62 -6.63
CA GLU A 142 5.87 -12.28 -6.93
C GLU A 142 6.37 -11.28 -5.87
N LEU A 143 6.74 -10.07 -6.27
CA LEU A 143 6.98 -8.97 -5.34
C LEU A 143 5.65 -8.38 -4.87
N ILE A 144 5.35 -8.54 -3.60
CA ILE A 144 4.15 -7.96 -2.97
C ILE A 144 4.51 -6.65 -2.31
N VAL A 145 3.89 -5.56 -2.76
CA VAL A 145 4.03 -4.23 -2.15
C VAL A 145 2.66 -3.76 -1.69
N ARG A 146 2.57 -3.33 -0.43
CA ARG A 146 1.34 -2.79 0.16
C ARG A 146 1.62 -1.45 0.84
N GLY A 147 0.70 -0.50 0.67
CA GLY A 147 0.72 0.81 1.34
C GLY A 147 1.78 1.78 0.87
N TYR A 148 2.61 1.42 -0.09
CA TYR A 148 3.56 2.30 -0.76
C TYR A 148 3.01 2.79 -2.10
N GLU A 149 3.45 3.97 -2.51
CA GLU A 149 2.83 4.74 -3.61
C GLU A 149 3.27 4.32 -5.01
N MET A 150 3.66 3.06 -5.22
CA MET A 150 4.11 2.55 -6.54
C MET A 150 3.06 2.69 -7.65
N ARG A 151 1.78 2.75 -7.31
CA ARG A 151 0.66 2.77 -8.27
C ARG A 151 -0.26 3.98 -8.11
N ARG A 152 0.21 5.03 -7.45
CA ARG A 152 -0.61 6.25 -7.39
C ARG A 152 -0.71 6.90 -8.77
N THR A 153 -1.88 7.39 -9.06
CA THR A 153 -2.17 8.06 -10.33
C THR A 153 -1.38 9.35 -10.54
N ASP A 154 -0.69 9.82 -9.50
CA ASP A 154 0.11 11.05 -9.50
C ASP A 154 1.62 10.78 -9.35
N SER A 155 2.09 9.52 -9.40
CA SER A 155 3.50 9.19 -9.48
C SER A 155 4.02 9.28 -10.91
N PHE A 156 5.31 9.50 -11.05
CA PHE A 156 6.02 9.49 -12.33
C PHE A 156 6.88 8.21 -12.43
N ASP A 157 7.20 7.80 -13.66
CA ASP A 157 7.81 6.48 -13.92
C ASP A 157 9.13 6.28 -13.16
N LEU A 158 10.02 7.28 -13.18
CA LEU A 158 11.28 7.21 -12.43
C LEU A 158 11.07 6.97 -10.93
N GLN A 159 10.03 7.56 -10.34
CA GLN A 159 9.72 7.37 -8.92
C GLN A 159 9.31 5.91 -8.62
N SER A 160 8.49 5.34 -9.49
CA SER A 160 8.03 3.96 -9.35
C SER A 160 9.16 2.95 -9.55
N GLU A 161 10.01 3.19 -10.55
CA GLU A 161 11.20 2.37 -10.82
C GLU A 161 12.20 2.44 -9.66
N ALA A 162 12.49 3.66 -9.18
CA ALA A 162 13.44 3.86 -8.08
C ALA A 162 12.95 3.18 -6.80
N LEU A 163 11.65 3.30 -6.49
CA LEU A 163 11.06 2.65 -5.32
C LEU A 163 11.10 1.12 -5.44
N SER A 164 10.85 0.57 -6.63
CA SER A 164 10.96 -0.87 -6.89
C SER A 164 12.39 -1.36 -6.64
N LYS A 165 13.38 -0.63 -7.15
CA LYS A 165 14.80 -0.98 -6.98
C LYS A 165 15.27 -0.88 -5.53
N VAL A 166 14.77 0.10 -4.79
CA VAL A 166 15.00 0.23 -3.35
C VAL A 166 14.43 -0.98 -2.60
N PHE A 167 13.21 -1.42 -2.94
CA PHE A 167 12.63 -2.61 -2.32
C PHE A 167 13.43 -3.88 -2.59
N GLU A 168 13.88 -4.10 -3.82
CA GLU A 168 14.75 -5.24 -4.14
C GLU A 168 15.98 -5.26 -3.24
N LYS A 169 16.70 -4.12 -3.14
CA LYS A 169 17.90 -4.00 -2.32
C LYS A 169 17.61 -4.19 -0.82
N VAL A 170 16.54 -3.60 -0.30
CA VAL A 170 16.16 -3.76 1.11
C VAL A 170 15.79 -5.21 1.43
N LEU A 171 15.09 -5.89 0.53
CA LEU A 171 14.76 -7.31 0.69
C LEU A 171 16.00 -8.20 0.63
N ASP A 172 17.01 -7.81 -0.13
CA ASP A 172 18.31 -8.50 -0.18
C ASP A 172 19.25 -8.13 1.01
N GLY A 173 18.78 -7.27 1.94
CA GLY A 173 19.56 -6.81 3.10
C GLY A 173 20.56 -5.70 2.77
N ASP A 174 20.60 -5.23 1.53
CA ASP A 174 21.52 -4.17 1.05
C ASP A 174 20.95 -2.76 1.32
N ASN A 175 20.80 -2.40 2.60
CA ASN A 175 20.29 -1.09 2.98
C ASN A 175 21.21 0.06 2.52
N GLN A 176 22.52 -0.15 2.56
CA GLN A 176 23.49 0.87 2.11
C GLN A 176 23.41 1.07 0.60
N GLY A 177 23.32 -0.01 -0.17
CA GLY A 177 23.12 0.08 -1.61
C GLY A 177 21.78 0.69 -2.01
N ALA A 178 20.73 0.51 -1.20
CA ALA A 178 19.45 1.18 -1.41
C ALA A 178 19.56 2.70 -1.26
N VAL A 179 20.30 3.16 -0.25
CA VAL A 179 20.58 4.60 -0.04
C VAL A 179 21.48 5.15 -1.13
N ALA A 180 22.59 4.47 -1.45
CA ALA A 180 23.52 4.90 -2.49
C ALA A 180 22.80 5.06 -3.85
N TYR A 181 22.03 4.05 -4.25
CA TYR A 181 21.23 4.11 -5.48
C TYR A 181 20.23 5.28 -5.47
N THR A 182 19.54 5.50 -4.35
CA THR A 182 18.58 6.61 -4.22
C THR A 182 19.26 7.96 -4.41
N ARG A 183 20.42 8.14 -3.80
CA ARG A 183 21.21 9.37 -3.91
C ARG A 183 21.72 9.61 -5.32
N ASP A 184 22.17 8.57 -6.01
CA ASP A 184 22.60 8.67 -7.41
C ASP A 184 21.44 9.14 -8.31
N VAL A 185 20.22 8.61 -8.09
CA VAL A 185 19.03 9.06 -8.83
C VAL A 185 18.69 10.51 -8.51
N ILE A 186 18.74 10.92 -7.23
CA ILE A 186 18.52 12.31 -6.80
C ILE A 186 19.56 13.24 -7.42
N ASP A 187 20.81 12.85 -7.44
CA ASP A 187 21.91 13.62 -8.02
C ASP A 187 21.74 13.79 -9.53
N GLY A 188 21.35 12.73 -10.23
CA GLY A 188 20.98 12.78 -11.65
C GLY A 188 19.83 13.75 -11.94
N LEU A 189 18.81 13.76 -11.08
CA LEU A 189 17.72 14.74 -11.16
C LEU A 189 18.22 16.16 -10.92
N MET A 190 19.02 16.39 -9.87
CA MET A 190 19.53 17.73 -9.53
C MET A 190 20.43 18.30 -10.63
N LYS A 191 21.17 17.45 -11.33
CA LYS A 191 22.01 17.83 -12.50
C LYS A 191 21.21 17.97 -13.80
N GLY A 192 19.94 17.59 -13.81
CA GLY A 192 19.10 17.65 -15.02
C GLY A 192 19.43 16.58 -16.07
N HIS A 193 20.03 15.47 -15.66
CA HIS A 193 20.44 14.37 -16.56
C HIS A 193 19.33 13.34 -16.81
N VAL A 194 18.09 13.65 -16.41
CA VAL A 194 16.96 12.76 -16.55
C VAL A 194 16.06 13.20 -17.70
N ASP A 195 15.71 12.27 -18.57
CA ASP A 195 14.78 12.52 -19.66
C ASP A 195 13.40 12.95 -19.12
N PRO A 196 12.82 14.05 -19.62
CA PRO A 196 11.51 14.54 -19.21
C PRO A 196 10.39 13.50 -19.34
N SER A 197 10.48 12.53 -20.25
CA SER A 197 9.48 11.46 -20.41
C SER A 197 9.33 10.61 -19.15
N ARG A 198 10.39 10.43 -18.37
CA ARG A 198 10.40 9.68 -17.10
C ARG A 198 9.80 10.48 -15.93
N LEU A 199 9.52 11.77 -16.14
CA LEU A 199 8.98 12.70 -15.13
C LEU A 199 7.51 13.01 -15.35
N VAL A 200 6.88 12.39 -16.33
CA VAL A 200 5.49 12.63 -16.69
C VAL A 200 4.55 12.15 -15.57
N ILE A 201 3.72 13.08 -15.12
CA ILE A 201 2.63 12.79 -14.18
C ILE A 201 1.34 12.71 -14.96
N SER A 202 0.49 11.75 -14.68
CA SER A 202 -0.76 11.54 -15.37
C SER A 202 -1.91 11.38 -14.39
N ARG A 203 -3.08 11.99 -14.70
CA ARG A 203 -4.28 11.85 -13.88
C ARG A 203 -5.54 11.99 -14.72
N SER A 204 -6.57 11.20 -14.40
CA SER A 204 -7.89 11.38 -15.02
C SER A 204 -8.57 12.67 -14.57
N VAL A 205 -9.31 13.29 -15.47
CA VAL A 205 -10.10 14.49 -15.20
C VAL A 205 -11.57 14.10 -15.16
N ARG A 206 -12.26 14.46 -14.09
CA ARG A 206 -13.71 14.31 -13.95
C ARG A 206 -14.39 15.58 -14.51
N GLU A 207 -15.71 15.59 -14.54
CA GLU A 207 -16.46 16.82 -14.82
C GLU A 207 -16.10 17.91 -13.81
N GLU A 208 -16.04 19.15 -14.29
CA GLU A 208 -15.59 20.29 -13.48
C GLU A 208 -16.49 20.51 -12.25
N SER A 209 -17.78 20.23 -12.37
CA SER A 209 -18.77 20.27 -11.29
C SER A 209 -18.47 19.35 -10.11
N GLN A 210 -17.67 18.30 -10.32
CA GLN A 210 -17.29 17.32 -9.28
C GLN A 210 -16.09 17.76 -8.44
N TYR A 211 -15.48 18.92 -8.73
CA TYR A 211 -14.36 19.46 -7.98
C TYR A 211 -14.82 20.62 -7.08
N LYS A 212 -14.46 20.57 -5.79
CA LYS A 212 -14.72 21.66 -4.85
C LYS A 212 -13.94 22.95 -5.17
N SER A 213 -12.79 22.81 -5.87
CA SER A 213 -11.90 23.91 -6.26
C SER A 213 -11.17 23.51 -7.54
N SER A 214 -11.89 23.59 -8.67
CA SER A 214 -11.37 23.17 -9.99
C SER A 214 -10.15 23.98 -10.44
N GLU A 215 -10.10 25.26 -10.13
CA GLU A 215 -9.04 26.18 -10.56
C GLU A 215 -7.66 25.83 -10.00
N ASN A 216 -7.60 25.25 -8.78
CA ASN A 216 -6.37 24.88 -8.13
C ASN A 216 -5.88 23.47 -8.50
N MET A 217 -6.73 22.68 -9.17
CA MET A 217 -6.40 21.31 -9.55
C MET A 217 -5.58 21.28 -10.83
N ILE A 218 -4.32 20.84 -10.73
CA ILE A 218 -3.38 20.84 -11.86
C ILE A 218 -3.90 20.03 -13.06
N ASN A 219 -4.50 18.86 -12.85
CA ASN A 219 -5.08 18.05 -13.93
C ASN A 219 -6.23 18.77 -14.67
N VAL A 220 -7.05 19.57 -13.96
CA VAL A 220 -8.10 20.38 -14.60
C VAL A 220 -7.49 21.50 -15.43
N ARG A 221 -6.45 22.14 -14.92
CA ARG A 221 -5.73 23.19 -15.66
C ARG A 221 -5.00 22.64 -16.89
N VAL A 222 -4.42 21.45 -16.80
CA VAL A 222 -3.83 20.73 -17.95
C VAL A 222 -4.92 20.43 -18.99
N PHE A 223 -6.08 19.96 -18.57
CA PHE A 223 -7.21 19.69 -19.45
C PHE A 223 -7.69 20.95 -20.20
N LYS A 224 -7.85 22.08 -19.49
CA LYS A 224 -8.20 23.37 -20.12
C LYS A 224 -7.14 23.79 -21.13
N LYS A 225 -5.86 23.70 -20.77
CA LYS A 225 -4.77 24.06 -21.66
C LYS A 225 -4.67 23.18 -22.91
N LEU A 226 -4.98 21.86 -22.79
CA LEU A 226 -5.06 20.98 -23.95
C LEU A 226 -6.19 21.38 -24.91
N LYS A 227 -7.36 21.76 -24.38
CA LYS A 227 -8.46 22.31 -25.21
C LYS A 227 -8.06 23.59 -25.94
N GLU A 228 -7.40 24.51 -25.25
CA GLU A 228 -6.90 25.76 -25.86
C GLU A 228 -5.88 25.48 -26.98
N LEU A 229 -5.12 24.39 -26.88
CA LEU A 229 -4.19 23.94 -27.90
C LEU A 229 -4.85 23.16 -29.05
N GLY A 230 -6.17 22.98 -29.02
CA GLY A 230 -6.94 22.31 -30.07
C GLY A 230 -6.99 20.79 -29.95
N TYR A 231 -6.63 20.21 -28.79
CA TYR A 231 -6.76 18.78 -28.60
C TYR A 231 -8.19 18.41 -28.16
N GLU A 232 -8.70 17.33 -28.74
CA GLU A 232 -9.98 16.74 -28.30
C GLU A 232 -9.78 16.00 -26.98
N VAL A 233 -10.25 16.60 -25.88
CA VAL A 233 -10.22 16.01 -24.55
C VAL A 233 -11.62 16.12 -23.92
N VAL A 234 -12.06 15.01 -23.31
CA VAL A 234 -13.36 14.90 -22.64
C VAL A 234 -13.19 14.46 -21.19
N PRO A 235 -14.14 14.79 -20.30
CA PRO A 235 -14.15 14.27 -18.93
C PRO A 235 -14.05 12.74 -18.91
N GLY A 236 -13.28 12.19 -17.97
CA GLY A 236 -12.92 10.76 -17.90
C GLY A 236 -11.56 10.45 -18.51
N MET A 237 -11.07 11.27 -19.45
CA MET A 237 -9.76 11.05 -20.06
C MET A 237 -8.61 11.32 -19.07
N LYS A 238 -7.49 10.64 -19.31
CA LYS A 238 -6.24 10.82 -18.58
C LYS A 238 -5.42 11.91 -19.26
N VAL A 239 -5.09 12.97 -18.53
CA VAL A 239 -4.20 14.04 -18.99
C VAL A 239 -2.83 13.87 -18.34
N SER A 240 -1.79 14.28 -19.07
CA SER A 240 -0.40 14.10 -18.67
C SER A 240 0.34 15.43 -18.73
N TRP A 241 1.29 15.64 -17.83
CA TRP A 241 2.09 16.87 -17.76
C TRP A 241 3.44 16.65 -17.09
N VAL A 242 4.32 17.61 -17.32
CA VAL A 242 5.59 17.76 -16.59
C VAL A 242 5.53 19.08 -15.81
N VAL A 243 5.94 19.07 -14.55
CA VAL A 243 6.02 20.28 -13.73
C VAL A 243 7.27 21.07 -14.13
N THR A 244 7.11 22.35 -14.45
CA THR A 244 8.19 23.23 -14.88
C THR A 244 8.61 24.25 -13.82
N ASN A 245 7.69 24.63 -12.91
CA ASN A 245 8.01 25.50 -11.78
C ASN A 245 7.04 25.25 -10.62
N SER A 246 7.55 24.72 -9.53
CA SER A 246 6.78 24.42 -8.32
C SER A 246 6.79 25.54 -7.28
N ARG A 247 7.63 26.58 -7.47
CA ARG A 247 7.83 27.67 -6.50
C ARG A 247 6.77 28.75 -6.60
N VAL A 248 5.96 28.73 -7.64
CA VAL A 248 4.89 29.69 -7.86
C VAL A 248 3.52 29.05 -7.58
N SER A 249 2.57 29.88 -7.17
CA SER A 249 1.17 29.45 -6.96
C SER A 249 0.25 30.23 -7.92
N PRO A 250 -0.47 29.54 -8.76
CA PRO A 250 -0.56 28.10 -8.96
C PRO A 250 0.67 27.53 -9.71
N GLN A 251 1.04 26.29 -9.35
CA GLN A 251 2.19 25.57 -9.92
C GLN A 251 2.18 25.57 -11.45
N GLN A 252 3.32 25.85 -12.10
CA GLN A 252 3.45 25.82 -13.56
C GLN A 252 3.76 24.41 -14.08
N PHE A 253 3.28 24.14 -15.27
CA PHE A 253 3.41 22.86 -15.95
C PHE A 253 3.42 23.03 -17.46
N GLU A 254 3.91 22.03 -18.16
CA GLU A 254 3.71 21.86 -19.60
C GLU A 254 2.94 20.54 -19.86
N PRO A 255 1.85 20.57 -20.67
CA PRO A 255 1.15 19.34 -21.04
C PRO A 255 2.07 18.38 -21.78
N TRP A 256 2.00 17.12 -21.45
CA TRP A 256 2.70 16.06 -22.16
C TRP A 256 1.75 15.38 -23.14
N VAL A 257 2.09 15.46 -24.43
CA VAL A 257 1.29 14.86 -25.50
C VAL A 257 2.19 13.96 -26.34
N GLY A 258 1.78 12.72 -26.57
CA GLY A 258 2.52 11.81 -27.43
C GLY A 258 2.72 12.38 -28.84
N GLY A 259 3.92 12.23 -29.37
CA GLY A 259 4.29 12.76 -30.70
C GLY A 259 4.60 14.25 -30.76
N ARG A 260 4.44 15.02 -29.67
CA ARG A 260 4.86 16.42 -29.57
C ARG A 260 6.17 16.54 -28.81
N PRO A 261 7.17 17.27 -29.34
CA PRO A 261 8.39 17.55 -28.59
C PRO A 261 8.08 18.33 -27.30
N PHE A 262 8.67 17.92 -26.20
CA PHE A 262 8.66 18.67 -24.95
C PHE A 262 9.71 19.79 -25.05
N THR A 263 9.31 21.03 -24.93
CA THR A 263 10.17 22.20 -25.07
C THR A 263 10.49 22.87 -23.75
N GLY A 264 9.77 22.54 -22.70
CA GLY A 264 9.96 23.09 -21.38
C GLY A 264 11.19 22.51 -20.65
N LYS A 265 11.56 23.15 -19.54
CA LYS A 265 12.56 22.61 -18.62
C LYS A 265 11.83 22.07 -17.37
N PRO A 266 11.99 20.79 -17.01
CA PRO A 266 11.43 20.25 -15.79
C PRO A 266 11.97 20.97 -14.55
N ASP A 267 11.13 21.12 -13.53
CA ASP A 267 11.58 21.49 -12.19
C ASP A 267 12.22 20.27 -11.50
N TYR A 268 13.44 19.96 -11.88
CA TYR A 268 14.17 18.79 -11.39
C TYR A 268 14.28 18.74 -9.87
N LYS A 269 14.35 19.90 -9.20
CA LYS A 269 14.39 19.97 -7.73
C LYS A 269 13.08 19.47 -7.12
N TYR A 270 11.95 19.83 -7.72
CA TYR A 270 10.63 19.32 -7.32
C TYR A 270 10.58 17.78 -7.39
N TYR A 271 11.03 17.22 -8.52
CA TYR A 271 11.05 15.77 -8.71
C TYR A 271 12.00 15.06 -7.76
N ALA A 272 13.20 15.62 -7.53
CA ALA A 272 14.18 15.10 -6.57
C ALA A 272 13.62 15.05 -5.13
N THR A 273 13.04 16.16 -4.67
CA THR A 273 12.41 16.22 -3.34
C THR A 273 11.25 15.23 -3.21
N ARG A 274 10.41 15.14 -4.23
CA ARG A 274 9.26 14.22 -4.23
C ARG A 274 9.69 12.75 -4.25
N LEU A 275 10.74 12.41 -4.99
CA LEU A 275 11.34 11.08 -5.00
C LEU A 275 11.93 10.76 -3.62
N ALA A 276 12.72 11.68 -3.05
CA ALA A 276 13.30 11.53 -1.72
C ALA A 276 12.22 11.29 -0.65
N ALA A 277 11.16 12.11 -0.64
CA ALA A 277 10.03 11.96 0.31
C ALA A 277 9.32 10.61 0.18
N THR A 278 9.26 10.04 -1.02
CA THR A 278 8.65 8.73 -1.24
C THR A 278 9.55 7.60 -0.74
N ILE A 279 10.83 7.66 -1.03
CA ILE A 279 11.81 6.62 -0.65
C ILE A 279 12.13 6.71 0.84
N ALA A 280 12.15 7.89 1.44
CA ALA A 280 12.35 8.07 2.87
C ALA A 280 11.36 7.28 3.73
N ARG A 281 10.17 6.99 3.21
CA ARG A 281 9.19 6.11 3.88
C ARG A 281 9.66 4.65 4.04
N VAL A 282 10.75 4.29 3.41
CA VAL A 282 11.42 3.00 3.54
C VAL A 282 12.73 3.19 4.31
N THR A 283 13.53 4.17 3.90
CA THR A 283 14.90 4.34 4.37
C THR A 283 15.03 5.02 5.74
N ASP A 284 14.00 5.68 6.24
CA ASP A 284 14.01 6.26 7.60
C ASP A 284 14.06 5.18 8.70
N SER A 285 13.62 3.94 8.41
CA SER A 285 13.77 2.79 9.30
C SER A 285 15.22 2.43 9.62
N PHE A 286 16.16 2.86 8.79
CA PHE A 286 17.61 2.70 8.98
C PHE A 286 18.36 4.04 8.93
N GLY A 287 17.69 5.13 9.35
CA GLY A 287 18.32 6.42 9.67
C GLY A 287 18.51 7.36 8.47
N TRP A 288 17.81 7.14 7.35
CA TRP A 288 17.87 8.01 6.18
C TRP A 288 16.50 8.62 5.85
N ASP A 289 16.26 9.82 6.36
CA ASP A 289 15.07 10.62 6.08
C ASP A 289 15.18 11.39 4.75
N GLU A 290 14.13 12.13 4.39
CA GLU A 290 14.08 12.94 3.17
C GLU A 290 15.25 13.94 3.07
N LYS A 291 15.57 14.62 4.17
CA LYS A 291 16.63 15.64 4.20
C LYS A 291 18.00 15.01 4.01
N SER A 292 18.25 13.92 4.69
CA SER A 292 19.51 13.15 4.59
C SER A 292 19.72 12.59 3.19
N LEU A 293 18.67 12.08 2.55
CA LEU A 293 18.75 11.61 1.17
C LEU A 293 19.13 12.71 0.19
N VAL A 294 18.54 13.91 0.35
CA VAL A 294 18.82 15.05 -0.54
C VAL A 294 20.17 15.69 -0.26
N SER A 295 20.54 15.88 1.02
CA SER A 295 21.80 16.52 1.40
C SER A 295 23.01 15.61 1.29
N GLY A 296 22.80 14.31 1.38
CA GLY A 296 23.85 13.30 1.45
C GLY A 296 24.52 13.20 2.82
N ILE A 297 24.01 13.88 3.81
CA ILE A 297 24.53 13.87 5.18
C ILE A 297 23.50 13.16 6.07
N GLN A 298 23.89 12.03 6.61
CA GLN A 298 23.09 11.35 7.63
C GLN A 298 23.12 12.18 8.91
N GLN A 299 21.99 12.67 9.35
CA GLN A 299 21.89 13.28 10.67
C GLN A 299 21.96 12.15 11.73
N SER A 300 23.15 11.92 12.28
CA SER A 300 23.26 11.15 13.51
C SER A 300 22.61 11.97 14.62
N SER A 301 21.40 11.61 14.99
CA SER A 301 20.75 12.19 16.17
C SER A 301 21.52 11.73 17.40
N ILE A 302 21.99 12.68 18.20
CA ILE A 302 22.56 12.40 19.53
C ILE A 302 21.51 11.68 20.41
N MET A 303 20.24 11.62 20.00
CA MET A 303 19.13 10.97 20.68
C MET A 303 18.84 9.53 20.19
N ASP A 304 19.52 9.00 19.19
CA ASP A 304 19.19 7.65 18.65
C ASP A 304 19.54 6.52 19.65
N ASN A 305 20.53 6.71 20.54
CA ASN A 305 20.77 5.76 21.63
C ASN A 305 19.65 5.76 22.68
N ASP A 306 18.96 6.88 22.90
CA ASP A 306 17.85 6.99 23.85
C ASP A 306 16.53 6.40 23.29
N TYR A 307 16.36 6.37 21.99
CA TYR A 307 15.13 5.83 21.35
C TYR A 307 15.13 4.31 21.28
N VAL A 308 16.27 3.70 21.03
CA VAL A 308 16.42 2.23 21.02
C VAL A 308 16.26 1.69 22.45
N THR A 309 16.92 2.30 23.43
CA THR A 309 16.77 1.95 24.87
C THR A 309 15.37 2.20 25.41
N LYS A 310 14.67 3.28 24.99
CA LYS A 310 13.27 3.54 25.36
C LYS A 310 12.28 2.57 24.68
N ARG A 311 12.58 2.08 23.49
CA ARG A 311 11.75 1.11 22.79
C ARG A 311 11.90 -0.28 23.38
N GLU A 312 13.11 -0.68 23.76
CA GLU A 312 13.38 -1.92 24.49
C GLU A 312 12.82 -1.88 25.91
N ALA A 313 12.95 -0.76 26.62
CA ALA A 313 12.34 -0.55 27.93
C ALA A 313 10.80 -0.52 27.89
N ARG A 314 10.18 -0.08 26.80
CA ARG A 314 8.72 -0.16 26.60
C ARG A 314 8.26 -1.58 26.23
N ALA A 315 9.08 -2.34 25.55
CA ALA A 315 8.78 -3.74 25.20
C ALA A 315 8.87 -4.66 26.46
N THR A 316 9.67 -4.28 27.45
CA THR A 316 9.83 -5.00 28.73
C THR A 316 8.94 -4.45 29.86
N ALA A 317 8.31 -3.27 29.69
CA ALA A 317 7.36 -2.74 30.65
C ALA A 317 6.04 -3.50 30.57
N GLN A 318 5.65 -4.14 31.67
CA GLN A 318 4.36 -4.81 31.82
C GLN A 318 3.20 -3.86 31.46
N PRO A 319 2.10 -4.36 30.85
CA PRO A 319 0.97 -3.53 30.50
C PRO A 319 0.41 -2.86 31.75
N ARG A 320 0.30 -1.55 31.73
CA ARG A 320 -0.42 -0.79 32.76
C ARG A 320 -1.85 -1.33 32.84
N LYS A 321 -2.21 -1.90 34.00
CA LYS A 321 -3.59 -2.23 34.34
C LYS A 321 -4.42 -0.95 34.27
N THR A 322 -5.10 -0.73 33.18
CA THR A 322 -6.26 0.15 33.15
C THR A 322 -7.50 -0.75 33.28
N ASP A 323 -7.76 -1.16 34.52
CA ASP A 323 -9.05 -1.70 34.91
C ASP A 323 -10.08 -0.56 34.87
N LYS A 324 -10.70 -0.38 33.71
CA LYS A 324 -12.08 0.07 33.63
C LYS A 324 -12.87 -1.06 32.99
N LYS A 325 -13.38 -1.95 33.85
CA LYS A 325 -14.47 -2.85 33.52
C LYS A 325 -15.62 -1.99 32.99
N LEU A 326 -15.85 -2.04 31.70
CA LEU A 326 -17.13 -1.65 31.13
C LEU A 326 -18.12 -2.72 31.57
N ASN A 327 -18.99 -2.33 32.50
CA ASN A 327 -20.08 -3.17 32.99
C ASN A 327 -21.10 -3.29 31.85
N LEU A 328 -21.24 -4.50 31.30
CA LEU A 328 -22.13 -4.82 30.18
C LEU A 328 -23.61 -4.86 30.60
N ASP A 329 -23.92 -4.73 31.92
CA ASP A 329 -25.27 -4.83 32.45
C ASP A 329 -26.16 -3.62 32.20
N ASN A 330 -25.62 -2.55 31.59
CA ASN A 330 -26.40 -1.32 31.30
C ASN A 330 -26.95 -1.27 29.86
N PHE A 331 -26.91 -2.37 29.10
CA PHE A 331 -27.37 -2.43 27.71
C PHE A 331 -28.26 -3.67 27.43
N MET A 332 -29.07 -4.06 28.41
CA MET A 332 -30.29 -4.85 28.13
C MET A 332 -31.52 -3.97 28.21
#